data_0268732afbd62bd9b0579e99894bc3ec
#
_entry.id   0268732afbd62bd9b0579e99894bc3ec
#
_cell.length_a   1.000
_cell.length_b   1.000
_cell.length_c   1.000
_cell.angle_alpha   90.00
_cell.angle_beta   90.00
_cell.angle_gamma   90.00
#
_symmetry.space_group_name_H-M   'P 1'
#
loop_
_entity.id
_entity.type
_entity.pdbx_description
1 polymer ?
#
loop_
_entity_poly.entity_id
_entity_poly.type
_entity_poly.pdbx_seq_one_letter_code
_entity_poly.pdbx_strand_id
1 'polypeptide(L)'
;MLPASLSRLRSLFRLPASRSNRTHRTAATARLPRPLALTLACAALAAGFAAAPAAYAQPEGARIPTVNVTTVLPPTVMAGLERAHVPLSSVSVVIEKVGDRQPSVAVNAGQPMMPASTMKLVTTWSGLAMLGPDYRWKTSAYTDGEVDASGTLHGNLYIKGTGDPKLVPEELIDLVQKIRAAGVARIDGALVLDKSEFDPSTRDLPSFDGDDSAPYNVGPDPLMYAFKSVSFTFSPSREGVSIDVVPPVAQWQIDNQIRERAGACGGMLPSPQVSPGGNGVVTASFAGSYAMRCGERTLNMAAPVDHSTFFADGLLALWQQTGSSLFATPPGAVREGVVPPRARLLAVHQSPPLSDVVHDINKFSNNVMARNLFLTLGAVEGKAPATTAKAATAVNTYLRRSGLNMPELVLDNGCGLSREEHVSALSLANLLQNANASPVAQVFIDSLPIVGVDGTMRNRLTNAGVEGNAHIKTGTLRDVRAIAGYVAAENGESWIVVSLINDPRAEAARAAHDALLEWVYKGMPEEKPVYVEPHPKRAAKASKAEKATHKAPARRRGAH
;
A
#
# COMPACT_ATOMS: atom_id res chain seq x y z
N MET A 1 -5.49 -31.56 18.21
CA MET A 1 -6.11 -31.59 16.87
C MET A 1 -6.55 -30.16 16.57
N LEU A 2 -5.86 -29.45 15.68
CA LEU A 2 -6.24 -28.12 15.24
C LEU A 2 -7.47 -28.23 14.31
N PRO A 3 -8.49 -27.40 14.47
CA PRO A 3 -9.67 -27.47 13.61
C PRO A 3 -9.31 -27.14 12.15
N ALA A 4 -9.94 -27.84 11.22
CA ALA A 4 -9.69 -27.80 9.77
C ALA A 4 -9.85 -26.40 9.11
N SER A 5 -10.36 -25.41 9.83
CA SER A 5 -10.52 -24.02 9.38
C SER A 5 -9.20 -23.25 9.21
N LEU A 6 -8.17 -23.56 10.00
CA LEU A 6 -6.86 -22.88 9.90
C LEU A 6 -6.03 -23.32 8.67
N SER A 7 -6.28 -24.52 8.12
CA SER A 7 -5.57 -24.99 6.92
C SER A 7 -6.01 -24.26 5.64
N ARG A 8 -7.21 -23.69 5.60
CA ARG A 8 -7.75 -22.95 4.44
C ARG A 8 -7.28 -21.49 4.38
N LEU A 9 -6.93 -20.88 5.52
CA LEU A 9 -6.37 -19.51 5.57
C LEU A 9 -5.05 -19.40 4.80
N ARG A 10 -4.21 -20.46 4.82
CA ARG A 10 -2.94 -20.46 4.07
C ARG A 10 -3.09 -20.40 2.55
N SER A 11 -4.23 -20.76 1.98
CA SER A 11 -4.43 -20.77 0.52
C SER A 11 -4.83 -19.41 -0.05
N LEU A 12 -5.44 -18.54 0.76
CA LEU A 12 -5.86 -17.19 0.34
C LEU A 12 -4.72 -16.15 0.38
N PHE A 13 -3.67 -16.43 1.18
CA PHE A 13 -2.51 -15.54 1.35
C PHE A 13 -1.17 -16.22 0.98
N ARG A 14 -1.17 -17.28 0.15
CA ARG A 14 0.08 -17.93 -0.27
C ARG A 14 0.97 -16.97 -1.04
N LEU A 15 1.97 -16.49 -0.36
CA LEU A 15 3.23 -16.05 -0.92
C LEU A 15 4.10 -17.30 -1.19
N PRO A 16 4.84 -17.40 -2.30
CA PRO A 16 5.76 -18.50 -2.52
C PRO A 16 6.89 -18.45 -1.48
N ALA A 17 7.06 -19.54 -0.73
CA ALA A 17 8.17 -19.69 0.21
C ALA A 17 9.50 -19.73 -0.56
N SER A 18 10.36 -18.77 -0.31
CA SER A 18 11.74 -18.79 -0.79
C SER A 18 12.50 -19.93 -0.08
N ARG A 19 13.00 -20.88 -0.86
CA ARG A 19 13.94 -21.92 -0.37
C ARG A 19 15.30 -21.25 -0.13
N SER A 20 15.63 -20.96 1.13
CA SER A 20 16.99 -20.62 1.53
C SER A 20 17.84 -21.90 1.64
N ASN A 21 18.82 -22.05 0.76
CA ASN A 21 19.90 -23.02 0.89
C ASN A 21 20.82 -22.60 2.04
N ARG A 22 20.74 -23.29 3.17
CA ARG A 22 21.73 -23.19 4.24
C ARG A 22 22.94 -24.03 3.87
N THR A 23 24.06 -23.38 3.58
CA THR A 23 25.39 -23.98 3.69
C THR A 23 25.98 -23.63 5.05
N HIS A 24 26.25 -24.68 5.84
CA HIS A 24 26.99 -24.59 7.10
C HIS A 24 28.43 -24.09 6.84
N ARG A 25 28.85 -23.06 7.56
CA ARG A 25 30.27 -22.79 7.83
C ARG A 25 30.49 -22.51 9.31
N THR A 26 31.43 -23.27 9.84
CA THR A 26 31.92 -23.36 11.21
C THR A 26 32.45 -22.04 11.76
N ALA A 27 32.13 -21.80 13.04
CA ALA A 27 32.60 -20.69 13.83
C ALA A 27 34.06 -20.89 14.26
N ALA A 28 34.87 -19.85 14.08
CA ALA A 28 36.17 -19.69 14.75
C ALA A 28 36.09 -18.49 15.70
N THR A 29 36.33 -18.75 16.99
CA THR A 29 36.37 -17.77 18.08
C THR A 29 37.66 -16.98 18.03
N ALA A 30 37.57 -15.65 17.96
CA ALA A 30 38.72 -14.75 18.22
C ALA A 30 38.34 -13.78 19.34
N ARG A 31 39.26 -13.75 20.37
CA ARG A 31 39.18 -12.93 21.57
C ARG A 31 39.58 -11.47 21.27
N LEU A 32 38.83 -10.51 21.81
CA LEU A 32 39.15 -9.08 21.84
C LEU A 32 40.11 -8.75 23.00
N PRO A 33 41.06 -7.81 22.83
CA PRO A 33 41.73 -7.13 23.93
C PRO A 33 41.07 -5.78 24.26
N ARG A 34 41.12 -5.43 25.55
CA ARG A 34 40.60 -4.22 26.20
C ARG A 34 41.46 -2.98 25.93
N PRO A 35 40.91 -1.74 26.10
CA PRO A 35 41.58 -0.49 25.75
C PRO A 35 42.49 0.05 26.87
N LEU A 36 43.58 0.69 26.47
CA LEU A 36 44.38 1.58 27.32
C LEU A 36 43.95 3.02 27.09
N ALA A 37 43.63 3.71 28.16
CA ALA A 37 43.47 5.16 28.24
C ALA A 37 44.83 5.86 28.25
N LEU A 38 44.99 6.94 27.50
CA LEU A 38 46.08 7.90 27.67
C LEU A 38 45.53 9.33 27.53
N THR A 39 45.59 10.04 28.63
CA THR A 39 45.42 11.49 28.80
C THR A 39 46.73 12.22 28.57
N LEU A 40 46.66 13.48 28.14
CA LEU A 40 47.57 14.66 28.23
C LEU A 40 47.75 15.33 26.87
N ALA A 41 47.83 16.62 26.67
CA ALA A 41 47.81 17.84 27.46
C ALA A 41 47.89 18.98 26.42
N CYS A 42 47.30 20.12 26.76
CA CYS A 42 47.37 21.36 26.00
C CYS A 42 48.76 21.98 25.98
N ALA A 43 49.22 22.50 24.82
CA ALA A 43 50.16 23.65 24.83
C ALA A 43 49.93 24.46 23.53
N ALA A 44 49.63 25.73 23.69
CA ALA A 44 49.53 26.74 22.67
C ALA A 44 50.91 27.19 22.19
N LEU A 45 51.05 27.39 20.88
CA LEU A 45 52.08 28.26 20.32
C LEU A 45 51.52 28.93 19.04
N ALA A 46 51.31 30.24 19.20
CA ALA A 46 51.03 31.13 18.10
C ALA A 46 52.33 31.49 17.36
N ALA A 47 52.42 31.16 16.08
CA ALA A 47 53.41 31.74 15.20
C ALA A 47 52.72 32.05 13.85
N GLY A 48 52.58 33.33 13.55
CA GLY A 48 52.03 33.83 12.30
C GLY A 48 52.96 33.54 11.13
N PHE A 49 52.42 33.00 10.08
CA PHE A 49 53.00 33.03 8.75
C PHE A 49 51.93 33.59 7.80
N ALA A 50 52.19 34.80 7.29
CA ALA A 50 51.49 35.37 6.15
C ALA A 50 51.89 34.54 4.89
N ALA A 51 50.99 33.73 4.41
CA ALA A 51 51.13 33.08 3.14
C ALA A 51 50.19 33.78 2.13
N ALA A 52 50.76 34.30 1.05
CA ALA A 52 50.04 34.81 -0.10
C ALA A 52 49.12 33.76 -0.72
N PRO A 53 47.96 34.14 -1.29
CA PRO A 53 47.07 33.19 -1.93
C PRO A 53 47.74 32.61 -3.18
N ALA A 54 48.07 31.32 -3.14
CA ALA A 54 48.40 30.56 -4.34
C ALA A 54 47.13 30.52 -5.23
N ALA A 55 47.24 31.13 -6.41
CA ALA A 55 46.23 30.99 -7.46
C ALA A 55 46.11 29.51 -7.82
N TYR A 56 45.04 28.88 -7.45
CA TYR A 56 44.67 27.57 -7.96
C TYR A 56 44.40 27.72 -9.45
N ALA A 57 45.36 27.25 -10.29
CA ALA A 57 45.10 27.04 -11.69
C ALA A 57 43.97 26.02 -11.81
N GLN A 58 42.85 26.43 -12.38
CA GLN A 58 41.80 25.51 -12.77
C GLN A 58 42.37 24.56 -13.83
N PRO A 59 42.18 23.23 -13.67
CA PRO A 59 42.55 22.32 -14.75
C PRO A 59 41.65 22.62 -15.96
N GLU A 60 42.28 23.00 -17.06
CA GLU A 60 41.61 23.15 -18.35
C GLU A 60 40.90 21.87 -18.75
N GLY A 61 39.59 21.96 -18.93
CA GLY A 61 38.89 21.20 -19.94
C GLY A 61 38.69 19.70 -19.71
N ALA A 62 38.14 19.28 -18.58
CA ALA A 62 37.29 18.10 -18.67
C ALA A 62 36.00 18.53 -19.38
N ARG A 63 35.89 18.33 -20.68
CA ARG A 63 34.64 18.40 -21.42
C ARG A 63 33.69 17.40 -20.77
N ILE A 64 32.74 17.91 -19.99
CA ILE A 64 31.58 17.12 -19.54
C ILE A 64 30.96 16.64 -20.87
N PRO A 65 30.84 15.32 -21.10
CA PRO A 65 30.16 14.85 -22.29
C PRO A 65 28.75 15.45 -22.24
N THR A 66 28.39 16.24 -23.23
CA THR A 66 27.03 16.75 -23.40
C THR A 66 26.18 15.53 -23.74
N VAL A 67 25.51 14.97 -22.74
CA VAL A 67 24.46 13.99 -22.96
C VAL A 67 23.36 14.71 -23.72
N ASN A 68 23.12 14.31 -24.98
CA ASN A 68 22.01 14.84 -25.76
C ASN A 68 20.71 14.34 -25.15
N VAL A 69 20.09 15.15 -24.28
CA VAL A 69 18.77 14.84 -23.70
C VAL A 69 17.74 14.94 -24.79
N THR A 70 17.09 13.83 -25.15
CA THR A 70 15.98 13.85 -26.09
C THR A 70 14.68 14.27 -25.38
N THR A 71 13.91 15.11 -26.04
CA THR A 71 12.56 15.51 -25.61
C THR A 71 11.46 14.85 -26.45
N VAL A 72 11.84 13.91 -27.32
CA VAL A 72 10.93 13.21 -28.23
C VAL A 72 10.76 11.77 -27.77
N LEU A 73 9.50 11.33 -27.68
CA LEU A 73 9.17 9.93 -27.39
C LEU A 73 9.19 9.09 -28.69
N PRO A 74 9.47 7.78 -28.59
CA PRO A 74 9.49 6.91 -29.76
C PRO A 74 8.12 6.85 -30.43
N PRO A 75 8.08 6.65 -31.77
CA PRO A 75 6.86 6.58 -32.55
C PRO A 75 5.80 5.62 -32.02
N THR A 76 6.19 4.47 -31.47
CA THR A 76 5.26 3.49 -30.90
C THR A 76 4.56 4.03 -29.65
N VAL A 77 5.25 4.76 -28.79
CA VAL A 77 4.67 5.43 -27.61
C VAL A 77 3.74 6.56 -28.04
N MET A 78 4.19 7.40 -28.99
CA MET A 78 3.36 8.48 -29.54
C MET A 78 2.06 7.96 -30.15
N ALA A 79 2.15 6.89 -30.95
CA ALA A 79 0.96 6.23 -31.52
C ALA A 79 0.01 5.69 -30.44
N GLY A 80 0.53 5.24 -29.29
CA GLY A 80 -0.25 4.84 -28.12
C GLY A 80 -1.03 6.00 -27.51
N LEU A 81 -0.39 7.16 -27.34
CA LEU A 81 -0.99 8.39 -26.83
C LEU A 81 -2.03 8.96 -27.81
N GLU A 82 -1.73 8.97 -29.11
CA GLU A 82 -2.65 9.43 -30.17
C GLU A 82 -3.92 8.58 -30.23
N ARG A 83 -3.81 7.25 -30.19
CA ARG A 83 -4.99 6.35 -30.13
C ARG A 83 -5.85 6.62 -28.90
N ALA A 84 -5.22 6.97 -27.77
CA ALA A 84 -5.92 7.33 -26.54
C ALA A 84 -6.44 8.78 -26.57
N HIS A 85 -6.06 9.59 -27.57
CA HIS A 85 -6.33 11.02 -27.65
C HIS A 85 -5.77 11.81 -26.45
N VAL A 86 -4.66 11.37 -25.88
CA VAL A 86 -3.96 12.03 -24.77
C VAL A 86 -2.90 12.96 -25.34
N PRO A 87 -2.97 14.28 -25.06
CA PRO A 87 -1.97 15.23 -25.54
C PRO A 87 -0.66 15.09 -24.76
N LEU A 88 0.46 15.38 -25.42
CA LEU A 88 1.78 15.28 -24.79
C LEU A 88 1.95 16.23 -23.59
N SER A 89 1.19 17.32 -23.52
CA SER A 89 1.14 18.24 -22.36
C SER A 89 0.59 17.59 -21.08
N SER A 90 -0.15 16.48 -21.20
CA SER A 90 -0.67 15.70 -20.07
C SER A 90 0.26 14.54 -19.67
N VAL A 91 1.46 14.47 -20.25
CA VAL A 91 2.41 13.35 -20.09
C VAL A 91 3.75 13.89 -19.60
N SER A 92 4.31 13.27 -18.56
CA SER A 92 5.67 13.51 -18.11
C SER A 92 6.45 12.20 -18.17
N VAL A 93 7.64 12.23 -18.78
CA VAL A 93 8.49 11.04 -18.91
C VAL A 93 9.94 11.40 -18.58
N VAL A 94 10.58 10.54 -17.79
CA VAL A 94 12.01 10.54 -17.58
C VAL A 94 12.54 9.12 -17.76
N ILE A 95 13.58 8.98 -18.58
CA ILE A 95 14.37 7.75 -18.70
C ILE A 95 15.82 8.11 -18.45
N GLU A 96 16.42 7.45 -17.49
CA GLU A 96 17.78 7.72 -17.03
C GLU A 96 18.52 6.40 -16.82
N LYS A 97 19.77 6.32 -17.26
CA LYS A 97 20.60 5.16 -16.97
C LYS A 97 20.96 5.13 -15.50
N VAL A 98 20.91 3.95 -14.89
CA VAL A 98 21.33 3.78 -13.50
C VAL A 98 22.79 4.18 -13.33
N GLY A 99 23.05 5.09 -12.39
CA GLY A 99 24.37 5.66 -12.11
C GLY A 99 24.71 6.93 -12.90
N ASP A 100 23.93 7.32 -13.91
CA ASP A 100 24.10 8.58 -14.61
C ASP A 100 23.49 9.75 -13.79
N ARG A 101 23.89 10.98 -14.12
CA ARG A 101 23.41 12.20 -13.45
C ARG A 101 22.42 13.01 -14.28
N GLN A 102 22.17 12.57 -15.49
CA GLN A 102 21.28 13.28 -16.42
C GLN A 102 20.42 12.27 -17.17
N PRO A 103 19.14 12.59 -17.38
CA PRO A 103 18.26 11.73 -18.15
C PRO A 103 18.67 11.67 -19.64
N SER A 104 18.50 10.51 -20.25
CA SER A 104 18.59 10.33 -21.70
C SER A 104 17.31 10.81 -22.39
N VAL A 105 16.16 10.68 -21.74
CA VAL A 105 14.85 11.19 -22.20
C VAL A 105 14.21 12.02 -21.10
N ALA A 106 13.75 13.24 -21.44
CA ALA A 106 13.06 14.13 -20.53
C ALA A 106 11.94 14.90 -21.23
N VAL A 107 10.70 14.50 -20.99
CA VAL A 107 9.50 15.16 -21.50
C VAL A 107 8.70 15.70 -20.33
N ASN A 108 8.49 17.01 -20.26
CA ASN A 108 7.80 17.67 -19.15
C ASN A 108 8.33 17.26 -17.77
N ALA A 109 9.62 16.92 -17.66
CA ALA A 109 10.23 16.19 -16.57
C ALA A 109 10.06 16.82 -15.19
N GLY A 110 10.09 18.16 -15.11
CA GLY A 110 9.92 18.94 -13.86
C GLY A 110 8.47 19.34 -13.55
N GLN A 111 7.50 18.95 -14.38
CA GLN A 111 6.10 19.31 -14.16
C GLN A 111 5.54 18.55 -12.95
N PRO A 112 4.96 19.24 -11.94
CA PRO A 112 4.24 18.59 -10.85
C PRO A 112 3.01 17.84 -11.40
N MET A 113 2.89 16.56 -11.10
CA MET A 113 1.77 15.74 -11.54
C MET A 113 1.27 14.84 -10.41
N MET A 114 0.00 14.47 -10.45
CA MET A 114 -0.54 13.47 -9.54
C MET A 114 0.12 12.11 -9.84
N PRO A 115 0.81 11.51 -8.87
CA PRO A 115 1.52 10.26 -9.08
C PRO A 115 0.66 9.02 -8.91
N ALA A 116 -0.54 9.14 -8.37
CA ALA A 116 -1.31 8.02 -7.86
C ALA A 116 -0.40 7.10 -7.00
N SER A 117 -0.58 5.78 -7.07
CA SER A 117 0.17 4.85 -6.21
C SER A 117 1.69 4.79 -6.47
N THR A 118 2.27 5.52 -7.43
CA THR A 118 3.74 5.67 -7.50
C THR A 118 4.27 6.55 -6.36
N MET A 119 3.41 7.33 -5.66
CA MET A 119 3.76 8.01 -4.39
C MET A 119 4.29 7.03 -3.34
N LYS A 120 3.83 5.77 -3.36
CA LYS A 120 4.33 4.75 -2.43
C LYS A 120 5.84 4.51 -2.53
N LEU A 121 6.46 4.84 -3.66
CA LEU A 121 7.93 4.79 -3.78
C LEU A 121 8.59 5.78 -2.81
N VAL A 122 8.03 6.99 -2.67
CA VAL A 122 8.53 7.98 -1.71
C VAL A 122 8.36 7.46 -0.29
N THR A 123 7.18 6.94 0.06
CA THR A 123 6.88 6.45 1.42
C THR A 123 7.71 5.22 1.78
N THR A 124 7.79 4.22 0.89
CA THR A 124 8.50 2.96 1.17
C THR A 124 10.01 3.13 1.17
N TRP A 125 10.55 3.95 0.26
CA TRP A 125 11.96 4.32 0.27
C TRP A 125 12.33 5.06 1.57
N SER A 126 11.57 6.11 1.92
CA SER A 126 11.80 6.84 3.16
C SER A 126 11.69 5.92 4.38
N GLY A 127 10.74 4.99 4.40
CA GLY A 127 10.59 3.99 5.44
C GLY A 127 11.85 3.14 5.62
N LEU A 128 12.32 2.49 4.55
CA LEU A 128 13.53 1.66 4.59
C LEU A 128 14.77 2.44 4.99
N ALA A 129 14.90 3.66 4.50
CA ALA A 129 16.09 4.47 4.72
C ALA A 129 16.14 5.14 6.10
N MET A 130 14.98 5.50 6.67
CA MET A 130 14.89 6.13 7.99
C MET A 130 14.85 5.12 9.14
N LEU A 131 14.15 4.00 8.95
CA LEU A 131 13.90 3.01 10.02
C LEU A 131 14.80 1.77 9.90
N GLY A 132 15.30 1.47 8.72
CA GLY A 132 16.00 0.24 8.39
C GLY A 132 15.07 -0.94 8.07
N PRO A 133 15.54 -1.94 7.29
CA PRO A 133 14.72 -3.06 6.81
C PRO A 133 14.21 -3.98 7.93
N ASP A 134 14.88 -4.03 9.06
CA ASP A 134 14.56 -4.90 10.20
C ASP A 134 13.64 -4.23 11.23
N TYR A 135 13.20 -2.99 11.00
CA TYR A 135 12.26 -2.30 11.89
C TYR A 135 10.98 -3.12 12.07
N ARG A 136 10.48 -3.17 13.32
CA ARG A 136 9.25 -3.89 13.68
C ARG A 136 8.36 -3.04 14.55
N TRP A 137 7.08 -3.03 14.25
CA TRP A 137 6.06 -2.45 15.11
C TRP A 137 5.79 -3.33 16.30
N LYS A 138 5.22 -2.74 17.34
CA LYS A 138 4.86 -3.44 18.58
C LYS A 138 3.38 -3.29 18.86
N THR A 139 2.73 -4.40 19.15
CA THR A 139 1.41 -4.43 19.78
C THR A 139 1.57 -5.01 21.17
N SER A 140 1.32 -4.21 22.21
CA SER A 140 1.66 -4.54 23.58
C SER A 140 0.43 -4.64 24.46
N ALA A 141 0.40 -5.64 25.34
CA ALA A 141 -0.67 -5.84 26.33
C ALA A 141 -0.18 -5.43 27.72
N TYR A 142 -0.98 -4.65 28.43
CA TYR A 142 -0.71 -4.19 29.80
C TYR A 142 -1.92 -4.44 30.70
N THR A 143 -1.69 -4.36 32.01
CA THR A 143 -2.76 -4.42 33.02
C THR A 143 -2.51 -3.46 34.16
N ASP A 144 -3.59 -2.99 34.78
CA ASP A 144 -3.62 -2.21 36.03
C ASP A 144 -4.05 -3.04 37.25
N GLY A 145 -4.28 -4.37 37.06
CA GLY A 145 -4.75 -5.28 38.09
C GLY A 145 -3.88 -6.53 38.26
N GLU A 146 -4.33 -7.41 39.15
CA GLU A 146 -3.66 -8.67 39.48
C GLU A 146 -4.43 -9.87 38.90
N VAL A 147 -3.68 -10.94 38.58
CA VAL A 147 -4.25 -12.20 38.08
C VAL A 147 -4.34 -13.18 39.24
N ASP A 148 -5.51 -13.71 39.50
CA ASP A 148 -5.75 -14.72 40.54
C ASP A 148 -5.34 -16.13 40.12
N ALA A 149 -5.42 -17.08 41.05
CA ALA A 149 -5.06 -18.48 40.80
C ALA A 149 -5.95 -19.17 39.75
N SER A 150 -7.15 -18.62 39.44
CA SER A 150 -8.03 -19.12 38.37
C SER A 150 -7.71 -18.55 36.99
N GLY A 151 -6.73 -17.62 36.93
CA GLY A 151 -6.39 -16.88 35.73
C GLY A 151 -7.32 -15.71 35.44
N THR A 152 -8.12 -15.27 36.42
CA THR A 152 -8.95 -14.07 36.27
C THR A 152 -8.14 -12.83 36.57
N LEU A 153 -8.03 -11.92 35.62
CA LEU A 153 -7.42 -10.60 35.83
C LEU A 153 -8.46 -9.66 36.46
N HIS A 154 -8.22 -9.27 37.71
CA HIS A 154 -9.01 -8.28 38.46
C HIS A 154 -8.54 -6.87 38.11
N GLY A 155 -8.96 -6.39 36.96
CA GLY A 155 -8.56 -5.11 36.39
C GLY A 155 -8.76 -5.05 34.88
N ASN A 156 -8.24 -4.00 34.26
CA ASN A 156 -8.38 -3.80 32.82
C ASN A 156 -7.22 -4.47 32.07
N LEU A 157 -7.55 -4.95 30.87
CA LEU A 157 -6.56 -5.35 29.86
C LEU A 157 -6.42 -4.21 28.84
N TYR A 158 -5.24 -3.62 28.77
CA TYR A 158 -4.91 -2.57 27.80
C TYR A 158 -4.16 -3.18 26.63
N ILE A 159 -4.58 -2.86 25.40
CA ILE A 159 -3.84 -3.19 24.18
C ILE A 159 -3.39 -1.89 23.52
N LYS A 160 -2.07 -1.70 23.42
CA LYS A 160 -1.46 -0.52 22.78
C LYS A 160 -0.82 -0.91 21.46
N GLY A 161 -1.25 -0.23 20.37
CA GLY A 161 -0.67 -0.37 19.04
C GLY A 161 0.29 0.77 18.70
N THR A 162 1.33 0.45 17.94
CA THR A 162 2.25 1.45 17.37
C THR A 162 2.07 1.64 15.85
N GLY A 163 0.96 1.16 15.29
CA GLY A 163 0.65 1.33 13.87
C GLY A 163 1.11 0.17 12.98
N ASP A 164 1.17 -1.07 13.52
CA ASP A 164 1.51 -2.26 12.74
C ASP A 164 0.65 -2.36 11.47
N PRO A 165 1.24 -2.23 10.25
CA PRO A 165 0.48 -2.26 9.02
C PRO A 165 -0.02 -3.66 8.63
N LYS A 166 0.45 -4.72 9.31
CA LYS A 166 0.19 -6.12 8.94
C LYS A 166 -0.26 -6.98 10.12
N LEU A 167 -1.02 -6.39 11.05
CA LEU A 167 -1.59 -7.12 12.18
C LEU A 167 -2.78 -7.98 11.71
N VAL A 168 -2.45 -9.06 11.01
CA VAL A 168 -3.40 -10.07 10.51
C VAL A 168 -3.73 -11.11 11.60
N PRO A 169 -4.72 -12.01 11.42
CA PRO A 169 -5.08 -13.02 12.42
C PRO A 169 -3.90 -13.85 12.93
N GLU A 170 -2.98 -14.22 12.03
CA GLU A 170 -1.79 -15.02 12.35
C GLU A 170 -0.82 -14.28 13.27
N GLU A 171 -0.80 -12.95 13.20
CA GLU A 171 0.03 -12.08 14.04
C GLU A 171 -0.69 -11.76 15.36
N LEU A 172 -1.99 -11.45 15.32
CA LEU A 172 -2.76 -11.13 16.52
C LEU A 172 -2.91 -12.34 17.46
N ILE A 173 -3.01 -13.57 16.93
CA ILE A 173 -3.08 -14.77 17.76
C ILE A 173 -1.80 -14.99 18.59
N ASP A 174 -0.62 -14.58 18.10
CA ASP A 174 0.62 -14.60 18.87
C ASP A 174 0.51 -13.74 20.13
N LEU A 175 -0.06 -12.52 20.02
CA LEU A 175 -0.31 -11.67 21.18
C LEU A 175 -1.28 -12.34 22.16
N VAL A 176 -2.39 -12.92 21.67
CA VAL A 176 -3.36 -13.64 22.52
C VAL A 176 -2.68 -14.79 23.27
N GLN A 177 -1.88 -15.60 22.58
CA GLN A 177 -1.15 -16.71 23.20
C GLN A 177 -0.16 -16.23 24.27
N LYS A 178 0.55 -15.13 24.04
CA LYS A 178 1.48 -14.53 25.00
C LYS A 178 0.76 -13.97 26.24
N ILE A 179 -0.40 -13.34 26.07
CA ILE A 179 -1.23 -12.87 27.20
C ILE A 179 -1.72 -14.08 28.02
N ARG A 180 -2.16 -15.16 27.35
CA ARG A 180 -2.54 -16.40 27.99
C ARG A 180 -1.36 -17.05 28.76
N ALA A 181 -0.18 -17.06 28.18
CA ALA A 181 1.03 -17.57 28.82
C ALA A 181 1.46 -16.72 30.04
N ALA A 182 1.10 -15.45 30.08
CA ALA A 182 1.27 -14.59 31.25
C ALA A 182 0.26 -14.87 32.38
N GLY A 183 -0.61 -15.89 32.23
CA GLY A 183 -1.56 -16.36 33.22
C GLY A 183 -2.98 -15.82 33.06
N VAL A 184 -3.27 -14.92 32.14
CA VAL A 184 -4.60 -14.32 31.96
C VAL A 184 -5.49 -15.28 31.20
N ALA A 185 -6.49 -15.87 31.87
CA ALA A 185 -7.51 -16.69 31.26
C ALA A 185 -8.74 -15.87 30.82
N ARG A 186 -9.09 -14.84 31.61
CA ARG A 186 -10.21 -13.93 31.40
C ARG A 186 -10.01 -12.65 32.21
N ILE A 187 -10.82 -11.62 31.91
CA ILE A 187 -10.81 -10.35 32.62
C ILE A 187 -12.17 -10.06 33.23
N ASP A 188 -12.21 -9.44 34.40
CA ASP A 188 -13.44 -8.91 35.02
C ASP A 188 -13.59 -7.38 34.82
N GLY A 189 -12.55 -6.71 34.33
CA GLY A 189 -12.56 -5.31 33.92
C GLY A 189 -12.85 -5.09 32.44
N ALA A 190 -12.37 -3.98 31.90
CA ALA A 190 -12.57 -3.59 30.51
C ALA A 190 -11.37 -3.99 29.61
N LEU A 191 -11.66 -4.22 28.33
CA LEU A 191 -10.68 -4.18 27.25
C LEU A 191 -10.49 -2.71 26.82
N VAL A 192 -9.31 -2.16 27.02
CA VAL A 192 -8.98 -0.75 26.72
C VAL A 192 -7.99 -0.70 25.56
N LEU A 193 -8.35 0.01 24.50
CA LEU A 193 -7.56 0.13 23.28
C LEU A 193 -6.81 1.46 23.28
N ASP A 194 -5.48 1.39 23.44
CA ASP A 194 -4.60 2.56 23.38
C ASP A 194 -4.12 2.80 21.95
N LYS A 195 -4.70 3.82 21.33
CA LYS A 195 -4.45 4.25 19.96
C LYS A 195 -3.74 5.61 19.92
N SER A 196 -3.07 5.98 21.00
CA SER A 196 -2.40 7.28 21.17
C SER A 196 -1.20 7.52 20.25
N GLU A 197 -0.76 6.51 19.49
CA GLU A 197 0.34 6.64 18.53
C GLU A 197 0.00 7.54 17.36
N PHE A 198 -1.27 7.49 16.87
CA PHE A 198 -1.75 8.34 15.79
C PHE A 198 -2.81 9.30 16.31
N ASP A 199 -2.78 10.54 15.82
CA ASP A 199 -3.78 11.54 16.14
C ASP A 199 -5.18 11.11 15.64
N PRO A 200 -6.25 11.31 16.43
CA PRO A 200 -7.60 10.96 16.01
C PRO A 200 -8.03 11.57 14.66
N SER A 201 -7.51 12.73 14.29
CA SER A 201 -7.80 13.38 13.01
C SER A 201 -7.29 12.62 11.79
N THR A 202 -6.43 11.61 11.98
CA THR A 202 -5.89 10.78 10.88
C THR A 202 -6.75 9.56 10.57
N ARG A 203 -7.72 9.23 11.43
CA ARG A 203 -8.54 8.03 11.38
C ARG A 203 -9.93 8.35 10.78
N ASP A 204 -10.60 7.32 10.27
CA ASP A 204 -11.99 7.38 9.81
C ASP A 204 -12.32 8.57 8.89
N LEU A 205 -11.36 8.92 8.02
CA LEU A 205 -11.54 9.95 7.00
C LEU A 205 -12.59 9.50 5.96
N PRO A 206 -13.32 10.43 5.35
CA PRO A 206 -14.23 10.10 4.24
C PRO A 206 -13.51 9.35 3.13
N SER A 207 -14.24 8.44 2.48
CA SER A 207 -13.71 7.72 1.30
C SER A 207 -13.35 8.70 0.18
N PHE A 208 -12.24 8.40 -0.52
CA PHE A 208 -11.70 9.26 -1.57
C PHE A 208 -12.66 9.47 -2.75
N ASP A 209 -13.44 8.46 -3.09
CA ASP A 209 -14.33 8.43 -4.26
C ASP A 209 -15.81 8.19 -3.90
N GLY A 210 -16.15 8.22 -2.61
CA GLY A 210 -17.51 8.02 -2.10
C GLY A 210 -17.90 6.55 -1.93
N ASP A 211 -16.99 5.59 -2.14
CA ASP A 211 -17.22 4.17 -1.91
C ASP A 211 -16.64 3.72 -0.57
N ASP A 212 -17.42 3.82 0.50
CA ASP A 212 -17.02 3.39 1.84
C ASP A 212 -16.85 1.87 1.97
N SER A 213 -17.37 1.10 1.00
CA SER A 213 -17.23 -0.36 0.98
C SER A 213 -15.91 -0.84 0.38
N ALA A 214 -15.18 0.04 -0.31
CA ALA A 214 -13.93 -0.30 -0.98
C ALA A 214 -12.76 -0.42 0.01
N PRO A 215 -12.07 -1.57 0.10
CA PRO A 215 -10.96 -1.76 1.04
C PRO A 215 -9.81 -0.76 0.87
N TYR A 216 -9.60 -0.22 -0.34
CA TYR A 216 -8.54 0.76 -0.59
C TYR A 216 -8.80 2.13 0.02
N ASN A 217 -10.04 2.42 0.46
CA ASN A 217 -10.42 3.66 1.13
C ASN A 217 -10.20 3.65 2.64
N VAL A 218 -9.98 2.48 3.25
CA VAL A 218 -9.78 2.35 4.69
C VAL A 218 -8.68 3.28 5.19
N GLY A 219 -8.98 4.06 6.24
CA GLY A 219 -8.04 4.94 6.92
C GLY A 219 -6.98 4.19 7.74
N PRO A 220 -5.90 4.87 8.16
CA PRO A 220 -4.89 4.29 9.05
C PRO A 220 -5.39 4.16 10.49
N ASP A 221 -4.84 3.21 11.24
CA ASP A 221 -5.11 3.07 12.69
C ASP A 221 -3.92 2.42 13.41
N PRO A 222 -3.59 2.82 14.67
CA PRO A 222 -2.55 2.19 15.46
C PRO A 222 -2.77 0.71 15.77
N LEU A 223 -4.04 0.26 15.80
CA LEU A 223 -4.47 -1.13 16.01
C LEU A 223 -5.20 -1.65 14.78
N MET A 224 -4.52 -1.62 13.62
CA MET A 224 -5.06 -2.01 12.32
C MET A 224 -5.20 -3.53 12.21
N TYR A 225 -6.33 -4.10 12.60
CA TYR A 225 -6.60 -5.53 12.41
C TYR A 225 -7.03 -5.82 10.98
N ALA A 226 -6.35 -6.78 10.33
CA ALA A 226 -6.67 -7.33 9.01
C ALA A 226 -7.11 -6.28 7.98
N PHE A 227 -6.42 -5.12 7.97
CA PHE A 227 -6.69 -3.98 7.06
C PHE A 227 -8.11 -3.41 7.18
N LYS A 228 -8.83 -3.67 8.28
CA LYS A 228 -10.26 -3.38 8.47
C LYS A 228 -11.11 -3.86 7.28
N SER A 229 -10.80 -5.03 6.76
CA SER A 229 -11.44 -5.62 5.59
C SER A 229 -11.98 -7.00 5.90
N VAL A 230 -13.14 -7.31 5.32
CA VAL A 230 -13.76 -8.64 5.39
C VAL A 230 -13.89 -9.25 4.00
N SER A 231 -13.68 -10.54 3.94
CA SER A 231 -13.86 -11.36 2.75
C SER A 231 -15.01 -12.33 3.00
N PHE A 232 -16.00 -12.33 2.12
CA PHE A 232 -17.09 -13.27 2.11
C PHE A 232 -16.87 -14.28 1.00
N THR A 233 -16.62 -15.54 1.36
CA THR A 233 -16.37 -16.60 0.39
C THR A 233 -17.63 -17.43 0.19
N PHE A 234 -18.17 -17.38 -1.02
CA PHE A 234 -19.33 -18.13 -1.45
C PHE A 234 -18.87 -19.49 -1.95
N SER A 235 -19.27 -20.56 -1.26
CA SER A 235 -18.90 -21.95 -1.58
C SER A 235 -20.16 -22.76 -1.91
N PRO A 236 -20.41 -23.07 -3.20
CA PRO A 236 -21.55 -23.89 -3.59
C PRO A 236 -21.35 -25.35 -3.22
N SER A 237 -22.39 -25.99 -2.68
CA SER A 237 -22.44 -27.42 -2.33
C SER A 237 -23.79 -28.02 -2.73
N ARG A 238 -23.99 -29.32 -2.46
CA ARG A 238 -25.31 -29.95 -2.66
C ARG A 238 -26.38 -29.48 -1.67
N GLU A 239 -25.96 -28.87 -0.57
CA GLU A 239 -26.84 -28.37 0.50
C GLU A 239 -27.18 -26.91 0.33
N GLY A 240 -26.66 -26.25 -0.73
CA GLY A 240 -26.83 -24.84 -1.01
C GLY A 240 -25.50 -24.09 -1.11
N VAL A 241 -25.57 -22.78 -0.99
CA VAL A 241 -24.39 -21.90 -1.01
C VAL A 241 -24.07 -21.49 0.41
N SER A 242 -22.91 -21.92 0.94
CA SER A 242 -22.39 -21.40 2.22
C SER A 242 -21.63 -20.11 2.02
N ILE A 243 -21.57 -19.27 3.05
CA ILE A 243 -20.82 -18.01 3.07
C ILE A 243 -19.90 -18.02 4.29
N ASP A 244 -18.60 -18.08 4.06
CA ASP A 244 -17.58 -18.01 5.09
C ASP A 244 -17.05 -16.60 5.20
N VAL A 245 -16.73 -16.13 6.42
CA VAL A 245 -16.20 -14.80 6.72
C VAL A 245 -14.75 -14.89 7.16
N VAL A 246 -13.90 -14.10 6.56
CA VAL A 246 -12.48 -13.98 6.90
C VAL A 246 -12.14 -12.47 6.95
N PRO A 247 -11.45 -11.97 8.00
CA PRO A 247 -10.85 -12.67 9.15
C PRO A 247 -11.89 -13.13 10.18
N PRO A 248 -11.49 -13.94 11.18
CA PRO A 248 -12.37 -14.27 12.30
C PRO A 248 -12.85 -13.03 13.03
N VAL A 249 -14.15 -12.89 13.25
CA VAL A 249 -14.82 -11.80 13.97
C VAL A 249 -15.92 -12.37 14.85
N ALA A 250 -15.94 -12.01 16.15
CA ALA A 250 -16.79 -12.69 17.14
C ALA A 250 -18.26 -12.27 17.09
N GLN A 251 -18.52 -11.02 16.72
CA GLN A 251 -19.85 -10.41 16.82
C GLN A 251 -20.58 -10.35 15.46
N TRP A 252 -20.15 -11.18 14.48
CA TRP A 252 -20.74 -11.18 13.15
C TRP A 252 -21.69 -12.36 12.94
N GLN A 253 -22.85 -12.08 12.38
CA GLN A 253 -23.87 -13.07 12.00
C GLN A 253 -24.15 -12.97 10.50
N ILE A 254 -24.18 -14.12 9.82
CA ILE A 254 -24.50 -14.20 8.40
C ILE A 254 -25.95 -14.63 8.25
N ASP A 255 -26.77 -13.73 7.72
CA ASP A 255 -28.14 -14.04 7.27
C ASP A 255 -28.07 -14.38 5.78
N ASN A 256 -28.05 -15.68 5.46
CA ASN A 256 -27.86 -16.17 4.11
C ASN A 256 -29.20 -16.56 3.47
N GLN A 257 -29.72 -15.67 2.61
CA GLN A 257 -30.94 -15.88 1.82
C GLN A 257 -30.62 -16.09 0.33
N ILE A 258 -29.40 -16.54 -0.01
CA ILE A 258 -28.97 -16.82 -1.38
C ILE A 258 -29.70 -18.06 -1.90
N ARG A 259 -30.32 -17.92 -3.08
CA ARG A 259 -30.93 -19.02 -3.82
C ARG A 259 -29.97 -19.56 -4.87
N GLU A 260 -29.99 -20.86 -5.06
CA GLU A 260 -29.28 -21.47 -6.17
C GLU A 260 -29.87 -21.06 -7.50
N ARG A 261 -29.02 -20.90 -8.51
CA ARG A 261 -29.42 -20.61 -9.88
C ARG A 261 -28.70 -21.55 -10.85
N ALA A 262 -29.45 -22.13 -11.76
CA ALA A 262 -28.91 -22.85 -12.93
C ALA A 262 -28.35 -21.84 -13.95
N GLY A 263 -27.49 -22.33 -14.84
CA GLY A 263 -26.97 -21.55 -15.98
C GLY A 263 -25.52 -21.10 -15.83
N ALA A 264 -25.10 -20.21 -16.74
CA ALA A 264 -23.72 -19.74 -16.80
C ALA A 264 -23.33 -18.91 -15.58
N CYS A 265 -22.05 -18.99 -15.20
CA CYS A 265 -21.48 -18.05 -14.25
C CYS A 265 -21.40 -16.66 -14.90
N GLY A 266 -21.93 -15.67 -14.23
CA GLY A 266 -21.93 -14.27 -14.69
C GLY A 266 -22.58 -13.37 -13.67
N GLY A 267 -22.33 -12.06 -13.82
CA GLY A 267 -22.84 -11.04 -12.93
C GLY A 267 -21.95 -10.73 -11.73
N MET A 268 -22.33 -9.68 -11.01
CA MET A 268 -21.69 -9.28 -9.75
C MET A 268 -22.04 -10.29 -8.66
N LEU A 269 -21.13 -10.45 -7.68
CA LEU A 269 -21.44 -11.20 -6.47
C LEU A 269 -22.53 -10.47 -5.68
N PRO A 270 -23.42 -11.21 -4.99
CA PRO A 270 -24.35 -10.58 -4.05
C PRO A 270 -23.58 -9.79 -2.99
N SER A 271 -23.85 -8.50 -2.89
CA SER A 271 -23.30 -7.66 -1.83
C SER A 271 -24.19 -7.75 -0.59
N PRO A 272 -23.61 -7.83 0.63
CA PRO A 272 -24.39 -7.87 1.84
C PRO A 272 -25.03 -6.52 2.12
N GLN A 273 -26.20 -6.55 2.75
CA GLN A 273 -26.69 -5.44 3.57
C GLN A 273 -26.14 -5.65 4.97
N VAL A 274 -25.26 -4.76 5.41
CA VAL A 274 -24.66 -4.85 6.74
C VAL A 274 -25.36 -3.87 7.67
N SER A 275 -25.90 -4.38 8.78
CA SER A 275 -26.57 -3.58 9.81
C SER A 275 -25.95 -3.85 11.18
N PRO A 276 -25.58 -2.80 11.93
CA PRO A 276 -25.25 -2.96 13.34
C PRO A 276 -26.53 -3.33 14.09
N GLY A 277 -26.51 -4.46 14.78
CA GLY A 277 -27.58 -4.88 15.68
C GLY A 277 -27.39 -4.32 17.09
N GLY A 278 -28.39 -4.50 17.94
CA GLY A 278 -28.22 -4.26 19.37
C GLY A 278 -27.12 -5.15 19.97
N ASN A 279 -26.49 -4.68 21.04
CA ASN A 279 -25.42 -5.40 21.77
C ASN A 279 -24.12 -5.62 20.98
N GLY A 280 -23.82 -4.80 19.97
CA GLY A 280 -22.56 -4.88 19.19
C GLY A 280 -22.54 -5.98 18.12
N VAL A 281 -23.63 -6.73 17.93
CA VAL A 281 -23.74 -7.73 16.86
C VAL A 281 -23.87 -7.04 15.52
N VAL A 282 -23.09 -7.49 14.54
CA VAL A 282 -23.13 -7.05 13.15
C VAL A 282 -23.79 -8.14 12.30
N THR A 283 -24.90 -7.83 11.65
CA THR A 283 -25.57 -8.79 10.75
C THR A 283 -25.27 -8.44 9.29
N ALA A 284 -24.70 -9.40 8.57
CA ALA A 284 -24.50 -9.32 7.12
C ALA A 284 -25.56 -10.20 6.40
N SER A 285 -26.58 -9.55 5.85
CA SER A 285 -27.68 -10.23 5.14
C SER A 285 -27.39 -10.29 3.65
N PHE A 286 -27.38 -11.50 3.10
CA PHE A 286 -27.19 -11.77 1.67
C PHE A 286 -28.48 -12.24 1.03
N ALA A 287 -28.94 -11.54 -0.01
CA ALA A 287 -30.09 -11.92 -0.82
C ALA A 287 -29.72 -12.05 -2.30
N GLY A 288 -30.59 -12.72 -3.07
CA GLY A 288 -30.39 -12.89 -4.51
C GLY A 288 -30.11 -14.32 -4.92
N SER A 289 -29.32 -14.54 -5.97
CA SER A 289 -29.04 -15.87 -6.51
C SER A 289 -27.58 -16.05 -6.87
N TYR A 290 -27.08 -17.29 -6.70
CA TYR A 290 -25.72 -17.68 -7.05
C TYR A 290 -25.73 -18.87 -8.04
N ALA A 291 -24.96 -18.75 -9.11
CA ALA A 291 -24.86 -19.83 -10.09
C ALA A 291 -23.84 -20.88 -9.60
N MET A 292 -24.30 -22.11 -9.41
CA MET A 292 -23.46 -23.23 -8.90
C MET A 292 -22.20 -23.48 -9.73
N ARG A 293 -22.25 -23.19 -11.04
CA ARG A 293 -21.10 -23.32 -11.96
C ARG A 293 -20.00 -22.28 -11.72
N CYS A 294 -20.25 -21.25 -10.90
CA CYS A 294 -19.23 -20.25 -10.56
C CYS A 294 -18.10 -20.85 -9.69
N GLY A 295 -18.36 -22.00 -9.06
CA GLY A 295 -17.44 -22.51 -8.05
C GLY A 295 -17.31 -21.54 -6.88
N GLU A 296 -16.20 -21.61 -6.17
CA GLU A 296 -15.90 -20.70 -5.07
C GLU A 296 -15.54 -19.29 -5.60
N ARG A 297 -16.16 -18.25 -5.02
CA ARG A 297 -15.84 -16.84 -5.31
C ARG A 297 -15.85 -16.01 -4.04
N THR A 298 -14.98 -15.02 -3.97
CA THR A 298 -14.83 -14.16 -2.80
C THR A 298 -15.19 -12.71 -3.12
N LEU A 299 -15.98 -12.10 -2.25
CA LEU A 299 -16.26 -10.67 -2.21
C LEU A 299 -15.43 -10.05 -1.08
N ASN A 300 -14.61 -9.06 -1.39
CA ASN A 300 -13.85 -8.30 -0.41
C ASN A 300 -14.47 -6.93 -0.22
N MET A 301 -14.62 -6.50 1.02
CA MET A 301 -15.10 -5.16 1.34
C MET A 301 -14.47 -4.61 2.63
N ALA A 302 -14.49 -3.29 2.78
CA ALA A 302 -14.16 -2.66 4.05
C ALA A 302 -15.22 -3.04 5.10
N ALA A 303 -14.79 -3.34 6.32
CA ALA A 303 -15.73 -3.60 7.42
C ALA A 303 -16.48 -2.29 7.77
N PRO A 304 -17.83 -2.29 7.76
CA PRO A 304 -18.64 -1.08 7.97
C PRO A 304 -18.85 -0.76 9.47
N VAL A 305 -17.83 -1.00 10.27
CA VAL A 305 -17.74 -0.66 11.69
C VAL A 305 -16.47 0.14 11.94
N ASP A 306 -16.37 0.86 13.05
CA ASP A 306 -15.13 1.57 13.39
C ASP A 306 -13.95 0.61 13.68
N HIS A 307 -12.74 1.14 13.65
CA HIS A 307 -11.52 0.33 13.85
C HIS A 307 -11.47 -0.35 15.22
N SER A 308 -11.95 0.31 16.27
CA SER A 308 -11.91 -0.22 17.64
C SER A 308 -12.85 -1.41 17.80
N THR A 309 -14.06 -1.30 17.26
CA THR A 309 -15.02 -2.41 17.20
C THR A 309 -14.46 -3.58 16.39
N PHE A 310 -13.91 -3.33 15.21
CA PHE A 310 -13.37 -4.40 14.36
C PHE A 310 -12.15 -5.10 14.97
N PHE A 311 -11.26 -4.35 15.62
CA PHE A 311 -10.13 -4.93 16.35
C PHE A 311 -10.60 -5.77 17.54
N ALA A 312 -11.55 -5.26 18.33
CA ALA A 312 -12.07 -5.99 19.48
C ALA A 312 -12.77 -7.30 19.06
N ASP A 313 -13.56 -7.26 18.00
CA ASP A 313 -14.21 -8.46 17.43
C ASP A 313 -13.21 -9.51 16.97
N GLY A 314 -12.12 -9.09 16.32
CA GLY A 314 -11.02 -9.95 15.93
C GLY A 314 -10.32 -10.56 17.14
N LEU A 315 -9.97 -9.74 18.14
CA LEU A 315 -9.33 -10.21 19.37
C LEU A 315 -10.22 -11.21 20.12
N LEU A 316 -11.51 -10.92 20.24
CA LEU A 316 -12.48 -11.82 20.90
C LEU A 316 -12.62 -13.14 20.15
N ALA A 317 -12.71 -13.12 18.81
CA ALA A 317 -12.80 -14.33 18.01
C ALA A 317 -11.56 -15.22 18.18
N LEU A 318 -10.37 -14.63 18.16
CA LEU A 318 -9.11 -15.35 18.38
C LEU A 318 -8.97 -15.85 19.83
N TRP A 319 -9.46 -15.07 20.80
CA TRP A 319 -9.48 -15.51 22.18
C TRP A 319 -10.37 -16.74 22.38
N GLN A 320 -11.57 -16.74 21.80
CA GLN A 320 -12.50 -17.88 21.84
C GLN A 320 -11.89 -19.16 21.26
N GLN A 321 -11.02 -19.06 20.25
CA GLN A 321 -10.29 -20.20 19.72
C GLN A 321 -9.34 -20.86 20.75
N THR A 322 -9.00 -20.18 21.84
CA THR A 322 -8.23 -20.74 22.95
C THR A 322 -9.09 -21.52 23.95
N GLY A 323 -10.40 -21.68 23.70
CA GLY A 323 -11.34 -22.46 24.50
C GLY A 323 -12.00 -21.69 25.65
N SER A 324 -11.89 -20.35 25.70
CA SER A 324 -12.50 -19.54 26.76
C SER A 324 -13.01 -18.18 26.24
N SER A 325 -13.94 -17.54 26.99
CA SER A 325 -14.31 -16.15 26.80
C SER A 325 -13.26 -15.21 27.40
N LEU A 326 -12.98 -14.08 26.74
CA LEU A 326 -12.11 -13.04 27.29
C LEU A 326 -12.72 -12.43 28.56
N PHE A 327 -14.03 -12.15 28.55
CA PHE A 327 -14.71 -11.53 29.68
C PHE A 327 -15.25 -12.57 30.65
N ALA A 328 -15.02 -12.36 31.96
CA ALA A 328 -15.58 -13.17 33.02
C ALA A 328 -17.11 -13.08 33.05
N THR A 329 -17.66 -11.89 32.76
CA THR A 329 -19.09 -11.61 32.65
C THR A 329 -19.38 -10.93 31.30
N PRO A 330 -19.81 -11.68 30.26
CA PRO A 330 -20.21 -11.09 28.98
C PRO A 330 -21.57 -10.35 29.07
N PRO A 331 -21.78 -9.31 28.23
CA PRO A 331 -20.80 -8.67 27.39
C PRO A 331 -19.87 -7.77 28.20
N GLY A 332 -18.55 -7.91 27.98
CA GLY A 332 -17.56 -7.05 28.63
C GLY A 332 -17.48 -5.66 28.01
N ALA A 333 -16.93 -4.71 28.75
CA ALA A 333 -16.72 -3.35 28.27
C ALA A 333 -15.51 -3.25 27.35
N VAL A 334 -15.70 -2.68 26.16
CA VAL A 334 -14.62 -2.29 25.24
C VAL A 334 -14.64 -0.77 25.10
N ARG A 335 -13.49 -0.13 25.24
CA ARG A 335 -13.38 1.33 25.09
C ARG A 335 -12.00 1.76 24.65
N GLU A 336 -11.87 2.94 24.05
CA GLU A 336 -10.57 3.58 23.85
C GLU A 336 -10.07 4.20 25.17
N GLY A 337 -8.74 4.28 25.31
CA GLY A 337 -8.09 4.90 26.45
C GLY A 337 -6.56 4.76 26.37
N VAL A 338 -5.85 5.40 27.28
CA VAL A 338 -4.39 5.40 27.31
C VAL A 338 -3.90 4.46 28.40
N VAL A 339 -2.84 3.71 28.13
CA VAL A 339 -2.18 2.86 29.14
C VAL A 339 -1.70 3.73 30.30
N PRO A 340 -2.13 3.45 31.56
CA PRO A 340 -1.68 4.20 32.71
C PRO A 340 -0.16 4.07 32.93
N PRO A 341 0.54 5.09 33.46
CA PRO A 341 2.00 5.05 33.65
C PRO A 341 2.49 3.92 34.55
N ARG A 342 1.63 3.38 35.42
CA ARG A 342 1.96 2.29 36.35
C ARG A 342 1.43 0.93 35.90
N ALA A 343 0.84 0.83 34.71
CA ALA A 343 0.37 -0.44 34.19
C ALA A 343 1.53 -1.39 33.94
N ARG A 344 1.34 -2.65 34.33
CA ARG A 344 2.34 -3.72 34.17
C ARG A 344 2.23 -4.31 32.77
N LEU A 345 3.38 -4.43 32.09
CA LEU A 345 3.48 -5.11 30.80
C LEU A 345 3.24 -6.62 30.98
N LEU A 346 2.33 -7.17 30.20
CA LEU A 346 2.00 -8.61 30.16
C LEU A 346 2.67 -9.31 28.97
N ALA A 347 2.54 -8.72 27.79
CA ALA A 347 2.97 -9.35 26.54
C ALA A 347 3.32 -8.32 25.48
N VAL A 348 4.18 -8.71 24.54
CA VAL A 348 4.50 -7.90 23.34
C VAL A 348 4.48 -8.82 22.13
N HIS A 349 3.72 -8.44 21.14
CA HIS A 349 3.84 -8.94 19.78
C HIS A 349 4.72 -7.99 18.97
N GLN A 350 5.57 -8.54 18.09
CA GLN A 350 6.36 -7.79 17.10
C GLN A 350 5.93 -8.20 15.70
N SER A 351 5.64 -7.22 14.87
CA SER A 351 5.27 -7.43 13.47
C SER A 351 6.36 -8.17 12.67
N PRO A 352 6.05 -8.66 11.46
CA PRO A 352 7.07 -8.91 10.44
C PRO A 352 7.98 -7.69 10.24
N PRO A 353 9.21 -7.87 9.72
CA PRO A 353 10.12 -6.75 9.47
C PRO A 353 9.58 -5.78 8.41
N LEU A 354 10.06 -4.54 8.44
CA LEU A 354 9.67 -3.50 7.47
C LEU A 354 9.93 -3.94 6.02
N SER A 355 10.97 -4.72 5.76
CA SER A 355 11.24 -5.29 4.43
C SER A 355 10.05 -6.07 3.87
N ASP A 356 9.39 -6.92 4.68
CA ASP A 356 8.22 -7.69 4.28
C ASP A 356 6.99 -6.79 4.10
N VAL A 357 6.86 -5.78 4.96
CA VAL A 357 5.78 -4.78 4.86
C VAL A 357 5.93 -3.95 3.59
N VAL A 358 7.14 -3.47 3.27
CA VAL A 358 7.43 -2.72 2.04
C VAL A 358 7.20 -3.58 0.79
N HIS A 359 7.58 -4.87 0.84
CA HIS A 359 7.28 -5.82 -0.23
C HIS A 359 5.77 -5.85 -0.50
N ASP A 360 4.95 -6.05 0.52
CA ASP A 360 3.49 -6.12 0.34
C ASP A 360 2.88 -4.79 -0.09
N ILE A 361 3.35 -3.66 0.45
CA ILE A 361 2.92 -2.32 0.01
C ILE A 361 3.14 -2.14 -1.49
N ASN A 362 4.33 -2.48 -2.00
CA ASN A 362 4.68 -2.23 -3.38
C ASN A 362 4.10 -3.27 -4.34
N LYS A 363 4.20 -4.57 -4.03
CA LYS A 363 3.67 -5.66 -4.87
C LYS A 363 2.16 -5.56 -5.07
N PHE A 364 1.40 -5.32 -3.99
CA PHE A 364 -0.06 -5.28 -4.03
C PHE A 364 -0.64 -3.87 -4.05
N SER A 365 0.23 -2.86 -4.03
CA SER A 365 -0.18 -1.45 -3.99
C SER A 365 -1.11 -1.12 -2.82
N ASN A 366 -0.87 -1.72 -1.64
CA ASN A 366 -1.74 -1.61 -0.48
C ASN A 366 -1.72 -0.20 0.11
N ASN A 367 -2.87 0.50 0.05
CA ASN A 367 -3.01 1.88 0.52
C ASN A 367 -2.96 1.97 2.04
N VAL A 368 -3.65 1.05 2.72
CA VAL A 368 -3.80 1.06 4.18
C VAL A 368 -2.44 0.88 4.85
N MET A 369 -1.67 -0.10 4.38
CA MET A 369 -0.31 -0.32 4.87
C MET A 369 0.60 0.89 4.62
N ALA A 370 0.50 1.50 3.43
CA ALA A 370 1.30 2.68 3.10
C ALA A 370 0.97 3.89 3.99
N ARG A 371 -0.32 4.12 4.29
CA ARG A 371 -0.78 5.16 5.23
C ARG A 371 -0.25 4.94 6.64
N ASN A 372 -0.31 3.69 7.14
CA ASN A 372 0.25 3.35 8.46
C ASN A 372 1.78 3.58 8.50
N LEU A 373 2.51 3.15 7.47
CA LEU A 373 3.95 3.41 7.37
C LEU A 373 4.25 4.92 7.35
N PHE A 374 3.49 5.68 6.56
CA PHE A 374 3.66 7.14 6.47
C PHE A 374 3.49 7.82 7.84
N LEU A 375 2.42 7.47 8.58
CA LEU A 375 2.20 8.00 9.93
C LEU A 375 3.26 7.50 10.92
N THR A 376 3.76 6.27 10.78
CA THR A 376 4.87 5.76 11.60
C THR A 376 6.11 6.65 11.48
N LEU A 377 6.45 7.11 10.26
CA LEU A 377 7.57 8.05 10.06
C LEU A 377 7.34 9.36 10.82
N GLY A 378 6.10 9.84 10.84
CA GLY A 378 5.70 11.01 11.63
C GLY A 378 5.78 10.79 13.13
N ALA A 379 5.42 9.59 13.62
CA ALA A 379 5.50 9.25 15.06
C ALA A 379 6.94 9.15 15.54
N VAL A 380 7.81 8.49 14.76
CA VAL A 380 9.21 8.26 15.15
C VAL A 380 10.00 9.58 15.16
N GLU A 381 9.91 10.38 14.09
CA GLU A 381 10.68 11.64 13.98
C GLU A 381 10.01 12.81 14.71
N GLY A 382 8.67 12.91 14.64
CA GLY A 382 7.91 14.04 15.20
C GLY A 382 7.31 13.79 16.57
N LYS A 383 7.55 12.63 17.17
CA LYS A 383 6.93 12.07 18.39
C LYS A 383 5.41 11.90 18.26
N ALA A 384 4.91 10.83 18.88
CA ALA A 384 3.47 10.57 18.95
C ALA A 384 2.71 11.69 19.72
N PRO A 385 1.44 11.96 19.39
CA PRO A 385 0.69 11.37 18.28
C PRO A 385 1.14 11.87 16.92
N ALA A 386 1.18 10.97 15.93
CA ALA A 386 1.48 11.32 14.55
C ALA A 386 0.28 12.01 13.87
N THR A 387 0.59 13.02 13.07
CA THR A 387 -0.35 13.64 12.11
C THR A 387 0.21 13.51 10.70
N THR A 388 -0.63 13.68 9.67
CA THR A 388 -0.16 13.72 8.27
C THR A 388 0.88 14.83 8.06
N ALA A 389 0.71 15.98 8.69
CA ALA A 389 1.68 17.08 8.63
C ALA A 389 3.04 16.72 9.24
N LYS A 390 3.06 16.03 10.39
CA LYS A 390 4.31 15.53 10.99
C LYS A 390 4.99 14.52 10.07
N ALA A 391 4.23 13.60 9.49
CA ALA A 391 4.75 12.60 8.55
C ALA A 391 5.33 13.25 7.30
N ALA A 392 4.62 14.18 6.67
CA ALA A 392 5.11 14.95 5.53
C ALA A 392 6.39 15.72 5.86
N THR A 393 6.45 16.34 7.04
CA THR A 393 7.64 17.06 7.52
C THR A 393 8.83 16.13 7.71
N ALA A 394 8.63 14.96 8.31
CA ALA A 394 9.66 13.96 8.54
C ALA A 394 10.25 13.46 7.20
N VAL A 395 9.38 13.05 6.26
CA VAL A 395 9.79 12.58 4.93
C VAL A 395 10.52 13.69 4.16
N ASN A 396 9.96 14.88 4.04
CA ASN A 396 10.61 16.01 3.33
C ASN A 396 11.96 16.39 3.94
N THR A 397 12.08 16.33 5.27
CA THR A 397 13.34 16.62 5.96
C THR A 397 14.38 15.56 5.66
N TYR A 398 13.99 14.28 5.69
CA TYR A 398 14.88 13.19 5.32
C TYR A 398 15.35 13.29 3.86
N LEU A 399 14.42 13.50 2.91
CA LEU A 399 14.76 13.62 1.49
C LEU A 399 15.79 14.74 1.24
N ARG A 400 15.58 15.93 1.82
CA ARG A 400 16.55 17.03 1.72
C ARG A 400 17.92 16.68 2.30
N ARG A 401 17.97 16.01 3.47
CA ARG A 401 19.23 15.53 4.08
C ARG A 401 19.95 14.51 3.22
N SER A 402 19.21 13.72 2.46
CA SER A 402 19.74 12.72 1.51
C SER A 402 20.14 13.33 0.15
N GLY A 403 20.13 14.66 0.01
CA GLY A 403 20.48 15.36 -1.22
C GLY A 403 19.35 15.40 -2.27
N LEU A 404 18.14 14.94 -1.93
CA LEU A 404 16.97 14.96 -2.81
C LEU A 404 16.19 16.26 -2.58
N ASN A 405 16.36 17.22 -3.47
CA ASN A 405 15.60 18.47 -3.45
C ASN A 405 14.37 18.34 -4.36
N MET A 406 13.19 18.20 -3.77
CA MET A 406 11.90 18.04 -4.45
C MET A 406 10.94 19.14 -4.02
N PRO A 407 11.12 20.39 -4.49
CA PRO A 407 10.33 21.53 -4.02
C PRO A 407 8.85 21.45 -4.37
N GLU A 408 8.51 20.70 -5.42
CA GLU A 408 7.15 20.45 -5.90
C GLU A 408 6.45 19.27 -5.20
N LEU A 409 7.17 18.52 -4.34
CA LEU A 409 6.60 17.36 -3.65
C LEU A 409 5.56 17.80 -2.62
N VAL A 410 4.34 17.37 -2.84
CA VAL A 410 3.24 17.49 -1.88
C VAL A 410 2.85 16.11 -1.39
N LEU A 411 2.91 15.92 -0.08
CA LEU A 411 2.53 14.69 0.63
C LEU A 411 1.27 14.97 1.44
N ASP A 412 0.26 14.14 1.24
CA ASP A 412 -1.01 14.16 1.99
C ASP A 412 -1.15 12.89 2.84
N ASN A 413 -1.28 11.73 2.21
CA ASN A 413 -1.48 10.47 2.92
C ASN A 413 -0.38 9.42 2.65
N GLY A 414 0.59 9.73 1.82
CA GLY A 414 1.73 8.87 1.48
C GLY A 414 1.40 7.64 0.64
N CYS A 415 0.15 7.47 0.19
CA CYS A 415 -0.24 6.29 -0.59
C CYS A 415 -0.64 6.59 -2.04
N GLY A 416 -0.81 7.85 -2.40
CA GLY A 416 -1.20 8.28 -3.75
C GLY A 416 -2.70 8.27 -4.01
N LEU A 417 -3.53 7.95 -3.03
CA LEU A 417 -4.99 8.07 -3.12
C LEU A 417 -5.40 9.47 -2.64
N SER A 418 -5.00 10.49 -3.39
CA SER A 418 -5.20 11.89 -3.07
C SER A 418 -5.29 12.72 -4.36
N ARG A 419 -5.98 13.86 -4.30
CA ARG A 419 -5.99 14.88 -5.34
C ARG A 419 -4.94 15.96 -5.10
N GLU A 420 -4.39 16.00 -3.89
CA GLU A 420 -3.41 16.99 -3.46
C GLU A 420 -1.96 16.54 -3.65
N GLU A 421 -1.71 15.20 -3.63
CA GLU A 421 -0.36 14.67 -3.79
C GLU A 421 0.19 14.91 -5.19
N HIS A 422 1.36 15.55 -5.26
CA HIS A 422 2.06 15.86 -6.50
C HIS A 422 3.55 15.56 -6.38
N VAL A 423 4.15 15.15 -7.49
CA VAL A 423 5.59 14.99 -7.66
C VAL A 423 5.93 15.07 -9.15
N SER A 424 7.14 15.49 -9.50
CA SER A 424 7.62 15.46 -10.89
C SER A 424 8.23 14.10 -11.25
N ALA A 425 8.23 13.77 -12.54
CA ALA A 425 8.91 12.56 -13.01
C ALA A 425 10.42 12.62 -12.75
N LEU A 426 11.02 13.80 -12.83
CA LEU A 426 12.43 14.01 -12.53
C LEU A 426 12.75 13.72 -11.06
N SER A 427 11.93 14.22 -10.14
CA SER A 427 12.11 13.96 -8.71
C SER A 427 11.96 12.49 -8.35
N LEU A 428 11.00 11.78 -8.97
CA LEU A 428 10.89 10.33 -8.80
C LEU A 428 12.09 9.57 -9.38
N ALA A 429 12.61 9.99 -10.54
CA ALA A 429 13.82 9.38 -11.11
C ALA A 429 15.03 9.59 -10.19
N ASN A 430 15.23 10.80 -9.68
CA ASN A 430 16.29 11.10 -8.72
C ASN A 430 16.17 10.28 -7.42
N LEU A 431 14.94 10.07 -6.94
CA LEU A 431 14.68 9.19 -5.79
C LEU A 431 15.09 7.74 -6.11
N LEU A 432 14.73 7.22 -7.27
CA LEU A 432 15.10 5.87 -7.70
C LEU A 432 16.62 5.72 -7.87
N GLN A 433 17.33 6.73 -8.39
CA GLN A 433 18.79 6.74 -8.40
C GLN A 433 19.39 6.66 -6.99
N ASN A 434 18.88 7.48 -6.07
CA ASN A 434 19.33 7.49 -4.69
C ASN A 434 19.06 6.14 -4.01
N ALA A 435 17.87 5.55 -4.25
CA ALA A 435 17.50 4.26 -3.74
C ALA A 435 18.43 3.15 -4.23
N ASN A 436 18.75 3.15 -5.53
CA ASN A 436 19.67 2.17 -6.12
C ASN A 436 21.11 2.26 -5.57
N ALA A 437 21.55 3.47 -5.21
CA ALA A 437 22.88 3.70 -4.63
C ALA A 437 22.98 3.37 -3.13
N SER A 438 21.89 2.96 -2.48
CA SER A 438 21.81 2.79 -1.04
C SER A 438 22.17 1.37 -0.58
N PRO A 439 22.51 1.17 0.70
CA PRO A 439 22.73 -0.17 1.28
C PRO A 439 21.51 -1.08 1.24
N VAL A 440 20.29 -0.51 1.14
CA VAL A 440 19.02 -1.25 1.11
C VAL A 440 18.42 -1.34 -0.31
N ALA A 441 19.22 -1.03 -1.34
CA ALA A 441 18.79 -1.02 -2.73
C ALA A 441 18.06 -2.31 -3.14
N GLN A 442 18.67 -3.46 -2.85
CA GLN A 442 18.12 -4.76 -3.25
C GLN A 442 16.75 -5.01 -2.61
N VAL A 443 16.59 -4.70 -1.30
CA VAL A 443 15.30 -4.85 -0.59
C VAL A 443 14.23 -3.98 -1.24
N PHE A 444 14.57 -2.74 -1.61
CA PHE A 444 13.64 -1.83 -2.25
C PHE A 444 13.26 -2.29 -3.66
N ILE A 445 14.25 -2.66 -4.49
CA ILE A 445 14.02 -3.11 -5.88
C ILE A 445 13.18 -4.39 -5.92
N ASP A 446 13.51 -5.39 -5.08
CA ASP A 446 12.78 -6.67 -5.00
C ASP A 446 11.34 -6.51 -4.53
N SER A 447 11.05 -5.43 -3.79
CA SER A 447 9.69 -5.10 -3.37
C SER A 447 8.78 -4.66 -4.53
N LEU A 448 9.34 -4.20 -5.66
CA LEU A 448 8.56 -3.70 -6.80
C LEU A 448 7.92 -4.86 -7.60
N PRO A 449 6.73 -4.66 -8.17
CA PRO A 449 6.11 -5.63 -9.08
C PRO A 449 6.99 -5.95 -10.28
N ILE A 450 7.13 -7.24 -10.60
CA ILE A 450 7.90 -7.71 -11.74
C ILE A 450 6.96 -7.88 -12.95
N VAL A 451 7.33 -7.27 -14.07
CA VAL A 451 6.54 -7.32 -15.31
C VAL A 451 6.32 -8.76 -15.76
N GLY A 452 5.07 -9.14 -16.02
CA GLY A 452 4.66 -10.48 -16.47
C GLY A 452 4.70 -11.57 -15.39
N VAL A 453 5.25 -11.29 -14.17
CA VAL A 453 5.53 -12.31 -13.16
C VAL A 453 4.66 -12.16 -11.91
N ASP A 454 4.65 -10.99 -11.27
CA ASP A 454 3.99 -10.82 -9.97
C ASP A 454 3.34 -9.45 -9.75
N GLY A 455 2.71 -9.29 -8.59
CA GLY A 455 2.13 -8.04 -8.13
C GLY A 455 1.12 -7.46 -9.12
N THR A 456 1.09 -6.13 -9.20
CA THR A 456 0.18 -5.39 -10.11
C THR A 456 0.59 -5.49 -11.59
N MET A 457 1.77 -6.06 -11.89
CA MET A 457 2.27 -6.27 -13.26
C MET A 457 2.15 -7.71 -13.76
N ARG A 458 1.64 -8.65 -12.95
CA ARG A 458 1.57 -10.10 -13.25
C ARG A 458 0.98 -10.43 -14.63
N ASN A 459 -0.10 -9.75 -15.02
CA ASN A 459 -0.84 -10.04 -16.26
C ASN A 459 -0.56 -8.99 -17.34
N ARG A 460 0.62 -8.36 -17.31
CA ARG A 460 0.96 -7.26 -18.21
C ARG A 460 2.30 -7.54 -18.89
N LEU A 461 2.34 -7.39 -20.23
CA LEU A 461 3.52 -7.68 -21.06
C LEU A 461 4.03 -9.12 -20.93
N THR A 462 3.12 -10.06 -20.67
CA THR A 462 3.42 -11.50 -20.71
C THR A 462 3.82 -11.92 -22.13
N ASN A 463 4.86 -12.73 -22.27
CA ASN A 463 5.47 -13.14 -23.54
C ASN A 463 6.15 -11.98 -24.33
N ALA A 464 6.35 -10.81 -23.72
CA ALA A 464 7.18 -9.75 -24.26
C ALA A 464 8.64 -9.90 -23.76
N GLY A 465 9.62 -9.37 -24.49
CA GLY A 465 11.04 -9.47 -24.06
C GLY A 465 11.30 -8.88 -22.68
N VAL A 466 10.53 -7.87 -22.28
CA VAL A 466 10.65 -7.21 -20.97
C VAL A 466 10.06 -8.04 -19.81
N GLU A 467 9.38 -9.16 -20.08
CA GLU A 467 8.89 -10.07 -19.03
C GLU A 467 10.02 -10.54 -18.12
N GLY A 468 9.84 -10.38 -16.81
CA GLY A 468 10.88 -10.72 -15.81
C GLY A 468 12.03 -9.72 -15.69
N ASN A 469 12.15 -8.77 -16.62
CA ASN A 469 13.29 -7.85 -16.72
C ASN A 469 12.98 -6.41 -16.28
N ALA A 470 11.80 -6.16 -15.73
CA ALA A 470 11.43 -4.84 -15.23
C ALA A 470 10.71 -4.92 -13.88
N HIS A 471 11.14 -4.06 -12.96
CA HIS A 471 10.60 -3.90 -11.61
C HIS A 471 9.85 -2.57 -11.54
N ILE A 472 8.53 -2.61 -11.71
CA ILE A 472 7.71 -1.41 -11.98
C ILE A 472 6.57 -1.25 -10.98
N LYS A 473 6.59 -0.15 -10.23
CA LYS A 473 5.43 0.31 -9.46
C LYS A 473 4.45 1.01 -10.38
N THR A 474 3.19 0.60 -10.31
CA THR A 474 2.09 1.24 -11.05
C THR A 474 1.31 2.22 -10.19
N GLY A 475 0.69 3.22 -10.82
CA GLY A 475 -0.26 4.16 -10.23
C GLY A 475 -1.52 4.27 -11.08
N THR A 476 -2.68 4.29 -10.42
CA THR A 476 -3.99 4.37 -11.09
C THR A 476 -4.95 5.19 -10.25
N LEU A 477 -5.50 6.27 -10.83
CA LEU A 477 -6.74 6.93 -10.44
C LEU A 477 -7.64 7.01 -11.67
N ARG A 478 -8.84 7.54 -11.54
CA ARG A 478 -9.78 7.65 -12.69
C ARG A 478 -9.15 8.34 -13.89
N ASP A 479 -8.39 9.40 -13.65
CA ASP A 479 -7.75 10.29 -14.61
C ASP A 479 -6.21 10.26 -14.56
N VAL A 480 -5.62 9.26 -13.89
CA VAL A 480 -4.17 9.10 -13.77
C VAL A 480 -3.74 7.69 -14.13
N ARG A 481 -2.69 7.58 -14.94
CA ARG A 481 -1.89 6.37 -15.09
C ARG A 481 -0.42 6.72 -14.88
N ALA A 482 0.25 5.92 -14.06
CA ALA A 482 1.65 6.14 -13.73
C ALA A 482 2.41 4.82 -13.70
N ILE A 483 3.67 4.87 -14.10
CA ILE A 483 4.66 3.82 -13.90
C ILE A 483 5.97 4.44 -13.44
N ALA A 484 6.67 3.78 -12.52
CA ALA A 484 8.00 4.18 -12.09
C ALA A 484 8.78 2.97 -11.58
N GLY A 485 10.05 2.85 -11.94
CA GLY A 485 10.91 1.75 -11.50
C GLY A 485 12.11 1.52 -12.39
N TYR A 486 12.56 0.26 -12.48
CA TYR A 486 13.79 -0.15 -13.12
C TYR A 486 13.52 -1.13 -14.26
N VAL A 487 14.31 -1.01 -15.34
CA VAL A 487 14.30 -1.92 -16.48
C VAL A 487 15.73 -2.39 -16.73
N ALA A 488 15.95 -3.70 -16.71
CA ALA A 488 17.18 -4.32 -17.18
C ALA A 488 17.04 -4.57 -18.68
N ALA A 489 17.76 -3.80 -19.50
CA ALA A 489 17.70 -3.90 -20.94
C ALA A 489 18.46 -5.13 -21.45
N GLU A 490 18.11 -5.62 -22.66
CA GLU A 490 18.72 -6.81 -23.26
C GLU A 490 20.22 -6.68 -23.52
N ASN A 491 20.74 -5.43 -23.60
CA ASN A 491 22.17 -5.14 -23.73
C ASN A 491 22.94 -5.15 -22.39
N GLY A 492 22.26 -5.50 -21.28
CA GLY A 492 22.81 -5.55 -19.92
C GLY A 492 22.84 -4.22 -19.18
N GLU A 493 22.36 -3.14 -19.77
CA GLU A 493 22.24 -1.85 -19.09
C GLU A 493 20.99 -1.80 -18.20
N SER A 494 21.08 -1.08 -17.08
CA SER A 494 19.95 -0.85 -16.19
C SER A 494 19.46 0.60 -16.32
N TRP A 495 18.14 0.74 -16.43
CA TRP A 495 17.48 2.01 -16.68
C TRP A 495 16.42 2.31 -15.63
N ILE A 496 16.30 3.56 -15.23
CA ILE A 496 15.16 4.09 -14.50
C ILE A 496 14.15 4.63 -15.50
N VAL A 497 12.90 4.23 -15.34
CA VAL A 497 11.78 4.68 -16.17
C VAL A 497 10.71 5.27 -15.26
N VAL A 498 10.34 6.52 -15.49
CA VAL A 498 9.20 7.19 -14.86
C VAL A 498 8.31 7.76 -15.95
N SER A 499 7.03 7.42 -15.92
CA SER A 499 6.04 8.03 -16.81
C SER A 499 4.73 8.28 -16.05
N LEU A 500 4.29 9.54 -16.07
CA LEU A 500 3.07 10.03 -15.44
C LEU A 500 2.13 10.58 -16.51
N ILE A 501 0.88 10.16 -16.52
CA ILE A 501 -0.17 10.62 -17.44
C ILE A 501 -1.35 11.11 -16.59
N ASN A 502 -1.65 12.41 -16.66
CA ASN A 502 -2.79 13.04 -15.99
C ASN A 502 -3.76 13.58 -17.05
N ASP A 503 -4.73 12.77 -17.45
CA ASP A 503 -5.75 13.11 -18.46
C ASP A 503 -7.03 12.31 -18.19
N PRO A 504 -8.22 12.85 -18.42
CA PRO A 504 -9.47 12.08 -18.28
C PRO A 504 -9.50 10.77 -19.09
N ARG A 505 -8.66 10.64 -20.10
CA ARG A 505 -8.52 9.46 -20.98
C ARG A 505 -7.29 8.61 -20.67
N ALA A 506 -6.62 8.88 -19.54
CA ALA A 506 -5.39 8.18 -19.15
C ALA A 506 -5.53 6.65 -19.13
N GLU A 507 -6.74 6.12 -18.86
CA GLU A 507 -7.00 4.68 -18.92
C GLU A 507 -6.72 4.08 -20.29
N ALA A 508 -7.11 4.75 -21.37
CA ALA A 508 -6.87 4.30 -22.74
C ALA A 508 -5.39 4.37 -23.15
N ALA A 509 -4.58 5.17 -22.45
CA ALA A 509 -3.16 5.36 -22.75
C ALA A 509 -2.24 4.26 -22.15
N ARG A 510 -2.78 3.22 -21.52
CA ARG A 510 -2.00 2.11 -20.95
C ARG A 510 -1.02 1.49 -21.97
N ALA A 511 -1.43 1.37 -23.22
CA ALA A 511 -0.58 0.85 -24.29
C ALA A 511 0.66 1.70 -24.58
N ALA A 512 0.63 3.01 -24.29
CA ALA A 512 1.82 3.86 -24.42
C ALA A 512 2.85 3.52 -23.35
N HIS A 513 2.44 3.22 -22.11
CA HIS A 513 3.36 2.75 -21.07
C HIS A 513 3.96 1.38 -21.41
N ASP A 514 3.16 0.46 -21.98
CA ASP A 514 3.65 -0.86 -22.38
C ASP A 514 4.71 -0.73 -23.49
N ALA A 515 4.45 0.08 -24.52
CA ALA A 515 5.41 0.38 -25.57
C ALA A 515 6.69 1.05 -25.04
N LEU A 516 6.56 1.94 -24.04
CA LEU A 516 7.72 2.59 -23.42
C LEU A 516 8.65 1.58 -22.73
N LEU A 517 8.07 0.64 -21.95
CA LEU A 517 8.85 -0.39 -21.27
C LEU A 517 9.56 -1.33 -22.25
N GLU A 518 8.87 -1.74 -23.32
CA GLU A 518 9.47 -2.57 -24.36
C GLU A 518 10.60 -1.84 -25.13
N TRP A 519 10.40 -0.56 -25.42
CA TRP A 519 11.39 0.25 -26.11
C TRP A 519 12.67 0.42 -25.27
N VAL A 520 12.53 0.68 -23.96
CA VAL A 520 13.68 0.78 -23.05
C VAL A 520 14.37 -0.56 -22.92
N TYR A 521 13.60 -1.67 -22.79
CA TYR A 521 14.17 -3.01 -22.72
C TYR A 521 15.05 -3.33 -23.94
N LYS A 522 14.64 -2.94 -25.15
CA LYS A 522 15.40 -3.11 -26.39
C LYS A 522 16.60 -2.17 -26.53
N GLY A 523 16.95 -1.39 -25.51
CA GLY A 523 18.07 -0.43 -25.54
C GLY A 523 17.77 0.87 -26.29
N MET A 524 16.49 1.24 -26.39
CA MET A 524 16.02 2.49 -27.01
C MET A 524 16.41 2.65 -28.48
N PRO A 525 16.14 1.67 -29.35
CA PRO A 525 16.50 1.75 -30.77
C PRO A 525 15.75 2.88 -31.47
N GLU A 526 16.33 3.39 -32.56
CA GLU A 526 15.64 4.30 -33.46
C GLU A 526 14.43 3.59 -34.10
N GLU A 527 13.24 4.18 -34.00
CA GLU A 527 12.01 3.62 -34.55
C GLU A 527 11.54 4.37 -35.78
N LYS A 528 10.96 3.64 -36.74
CA LYS A 528 10.27 4.25 -37.88
C LYS A 528 8.92 4.82 -37.45
N PRO A 529 8.45 5.91 -38.09
CA PRO A 529 7.11 6.46 -37.82
C PRO A 529 6.03 5.39 -37.92
N VAL A 530 5.14 5.35 -36.94
CA VAL A 530 3.97 4.46 -36.92
C VAL A 530 2.79 5.22 -37.48
N TYR A 531 2.20 4.71 -38.58
CA TYR A 531 0.96 5.28 -39.13
C TYR A 531 -0.23 4.87 -38.25
N VAL A 532 -0.90 5.86 -37.67
CA VAL A 532 -2.16 5.67 -36.94
C VAL A 532 -3.30 5.98 -37.92
N GLU A 533 -4.07 4.96 -38.31
CA GLU A 533 -5.27 5.19 -39.12
C GLU A 533 -6.22 6.14 -38.39
N PRO A 534 -6.65 7.24 -39.03
CA PRO A 534 -7.66 8.10 -38.44
C PRO A 534 -8.95 7.28 -38.25
N HIS A 535 -9.43 7.19 -37.03
CA HIS A 535 -10.70 6.52 -36.76
C HIS A 535 -11.79 7.08 -37.69
N PRO A 536 -12.51 6.24 -38.46
CA PRO A 536 -13.58 6.72 -39.28
C PRO A 536 -14.58 7.46 -38.38
N LYS A 537 -14.79 8.75 -38.65
CA LYS A 537 -15.83 9.54 -37.98
C LYS A 537 -17.10 8.72 -38.06
N ARG A 538 -17.63 8.24 -36.95
CA ARG A 538 -18.95 7.60 -36.86
C ARG A 538 -19.90 8.55 -37.58
N ALA A 539 -20.34 8.18 -38.78
CA ALA A 539 -21.36 8.92 -39.49
C ALA A 539 -22.54 9.06 -38.52
N ALA A 540 -22.84 10.29 -38.16
CA ALA A 540 -24.00 10.59 -37.36
C ALA A 540 -25.19 10.05 -38.17
N LYS A 541 -25.81 8.96 -37.73
CA LYS A 541 -27.08 8.49 -38.23
C LYS A 541 -28.06 9.62 -37.98
N ALA A 542 -28.31 10.43 -39.03
CA ALA A 542 -29.39 11.37 -39.02
C ALA A 542 -30.68 10.57 -38.78
N SER A 543 -31.23 10.69 -37.59
CA SER A 543 -32.56 10.18 -37.30
C SER A 543 -33.52 10.96 -38.18
N LYS A 544 -34.08 10.28 -39.21
CA LYS A 544 -35.27 10.75 -39.87
C LYS A 544 -36.38 10.86 -38.81
N ALA A 545 -36.59 12.06 -38.33
CA ALA A 545 -37.77 12.39 -37.55
C ALA A 545 -38.96 12.31 -38.54
N GLU A 546 -39.72 11.27 -38.41
CA GLU A 546 -40.99 11.05 -39.07
C GLU A 546 -41.97 12.12 -38.59
N LYS A 547 -42.37 13.03 -39.48
CA LYS A 547 -43.41 14.01 -39.24
C LYS A 547 -44.72 13.27 -39.01
N ALA A 548 -45.07 13.04 -37.75
CA ALA A 548 -46.44 12.69 -37.36
C ALA A 548 -47.30 13.96 -37.39
N THR A 549 -48.14 14.07 -38.40
CA THR A 549 -49.19 15.07 -38.52
C THR A 549 -50.20 14.86 -37.39
N HIS A 550 -50.25 15.78 -36.43
CA HIS A 550 -51.35 15.88 -35.50
C HIS A 550 -52.63 16.30 -36.17
N LYS A 551 -53.57 15.38 -36.35
CA LYS A 551 -54.99 15.66 -36.57
C LYS A 551 -55.63 15.91 -35.19
N ALA A 552 -56.10 17.15 -34.97
CA ALA A 552 -56.88 17.51 -33.80
C ALA A 552 -58.27 16.86 -33.82
N PRO A 553 -58.80 16.35 -32.74
CA PRO A 553 -60.23 15.92 -32.70
C PRO A 553 -61.13 17.12 -32.40
N ALA A 554 -62.21 17.20 -33.19
CA ALA A 554 -63.25 18.18 -33.09
C ALA A 554 -64.00 18.13 -31.74
N ARG A 555 -64.22 19.29 -31.13
CA ARG A 555 -65.13 19.50 -30.03
C ARG A 555 -66.58 19.17 -30.43
N ARG A 556 -67.19 18.18 -29.80
CA ARG A 556 -68.65 18.08 -29.73
C ARG A 556 -69.16 18.76 -28.44
N ARG A 557 -69.95 19.82 -28.65
CA ARG A 557 -70.88 20.38 -27.63
C ARG A 557 -72.13 19.50 -27.56
N GLY A 558 -72.70 19.32 -26.45
CA GLY A 558 -74.02 18.75 -26.18
C GLY A 558 -74.15 18.57 -24.69
N ALA A 559 -74.77 19.39 -24.09
CA ALA A 559 -76.02 19.62 -23.34
C ALA A 559 -76.57 18.33 -22.68
N HIS A 560 -76.47 18.24 -21.44
CA HIS A 560 -77.47 18.21 -20.34
C HIS A 560 -76.75 17.98 -19.02
#